data_c8d83a9a053e2fbac281c2bf6d15527f
#
_entry.id   c8d83a9a053e2fbac281c2bf6d15527f
#
_cell.length_a   1.000
_cell.length_b   1.000
_cell.length_c   1.000
_cell.angle_alpha   90.00
_cell.angle_beta   90.00
_cell.angle_gamma   90.00
#
_symmetry.space_group_name_H-M   'P 1'
#
loop_
_entity.id
_entity.type
_entity.pdbx_description
1 polymer ?
#
loop_
_entity_poly.entity_id
_entity_poly.type
_entity_poly.pdbx_seq_one_letter_code
_entity_poly.pdbx_strand_id
1 'polypeptide(L)'
;MPYQIEGLQWLLSLWENGLNGILADEMGLGKTIQIISLIAHLRLNNTAGPYLIAGPLATISNWVNEFKKWLPSCPVILYHGSKAEREAMRNKFMPVHDAKSLSFPIVITSFELCIQDRPFLEQYVWQYIILDEGHRIKNRNCRLVKELKSIRSVSRLLLTGTPIQNSLEELWSLLNFCSPMIFDDLEVFQSWFDFKNIGKDTKVEDILSTEEQDRIVTKMHEILRPFVLRRIKTETLGDKLPPKREIVVYCGMSSLQREYYARVLSGTLRESLVEVGVEGAKKISQINMLMNQRKVCNHPFLFGDLVDSATGESLREAGNGRVLISASGKFKLLHRMLPRLKAEGSK
;
A
#
# COMPACT_ATOMS: atom_id res chain seq x y z
N MET A 1 10.72 3.63 21.10
CA MET A 1 9.72 2.88 21.88
C MET A 1 10.22 1.46 22.12
N PRO A 2 9.97 0.83 23.33
CA PRO A 2 10.48 -0.52 23.63
C PRO A 2 10.11 -1.55 22.56
N TYR A 3 8.85 -1.61 22.17
CA TYR A 3 8.38 -2.55 21.14
C TYR A 3 9.08 -2.39 19.78
N GLN A 4 9.56 -1.18 19.44
CA GLN A 4 10.33 -0.96 18.20
C GLN A 4 11.73 -1.57 18.29
N ILE A 5 12.30 -1.58 19.49
CA ILE A 5 13.60 -2.23 19.76
C ILE A 5 13.43 -3.75 19.66
N GLU A 6 12.39 -4.30 20.27
CA GLU A 6 12.03 -5.71 20.15
C GLU A 6 11.82 -6.11 18.67
N GLY A 7 11.13 -5.26 17.90
CA GLY A 7 10.95 -5.48 16.46
C GLY A 7 12.27 -5.46 15.69
N LEU A 8 13.18 -4.55 16.04
CA LEU A 8 14.52 -4.54 15.46
C LEU A 8 15.30 -5.80 15.83
N GLN A 9 15.24 -6.25 17.08
CA GLN A 9 15.90 -7.49 17.53
C GLN A 9 15.38 -8.70 16.77
N TRP A 10 14.05 -8.78 16.56
CA TRP A 10 13.45 -9.84 15.74
C TRP A 10 13.94 -9.79 14.29
N LEU A 11 14.01 -8.61 13.67
CA LEU A 11 14.52 -8.41 12.32
C LEU A 11 16.00 -8.82 12.21
N LEU A 12 16.81 -8.51 13.20
CA LEU A 12 18.22 -8.92 13.27
C LEU A 12 18.35 -10.44 13.43
N SER A 13 17.53 -11.05 14.29
CA SER A 13 17.49 -12.51 14.43
C SER A 13 17.11 -13.21 13.12
N LEU A 14 16.17 -12.68 12.33
CA LEU A 14 15.89 -13.21 10.99
C LEU A 14 17.14 -13.12 10.10
N TRP A 15 17.79 -11.98 10.08
CA TRP A 15 18.99 -11.76 9.27
C TRP A 15 20.12 -12.73 9.65
N GLU A 16 20.44 -12.86 10.94
CA GLU A 16 21.51 -13.70 11.46
C GLU A 16 21.27 -15.19 11.18
N ASN A 17 20.01 -15.63 11.18
CA ASN A 17 19.61 -16.99 10.87
C ASN A 17 19.33 -17.25 9.37
N GLY A 18 19.55 -16.27 8.49
CA GLY A 18 19.26 -16.38 7.06
C GLY A 18 17.78 -16.59 6.73
N LEU A 19 16.89 -16.15 7.62
CA LEU A 19 15.44 -16.26 7.47
C LEU A 19 14.85 -14.97 6.88
N ASN A 20 13.74 -15.13 6.20
CA ASN A 20 12.93 -14.04 5.67
C ASN A 20 11.60 -13.96 6.43
N GLY A 21 11.00 -12.78 6.52
CA GLY A 21 9.80 -12.62 7.33
C GLY A 21 8.83 -11.54 6.87
N ILE A 22 7.77 -11.41 7.64
CA ILE A 22 6.68 -10.46 7.42
C ILE A 22 6.52 -9.61 8.68
N LEU A 23 6.82 -8.32 8.59
CA LEU A 23 6.51 -7.36 9.66
C LEU A 23 5.08 -6.83 9.45
N ALA A 24 4.15 -7.44 10.18
CA ALA A 24 2.71 -7.23 10.06
C ALA A 24 2.12 -6.32 11.16
N ASP A 25 2.94 -5.48 11.78
CA ASP A 25 2.51 -4.50 12.77
C ASP A 25 1.38 -3.62 12.25
N GLU A 26 0.42 -3.27 13.09
CA GLU A 26 -0.65 -2.35 12.73
C GLU A 26 -0.08 -1.01 12.23
N MET A 27 -0.82 -0.35 11.32
CA MET A 27 -0.39 0.93 10.74
C MET A 27 -0.14 1.97 11.85
N GLY A 28 0.99 2.69 11.77
CA GLY A 28 1.37 3.72 12.75
C GLY A 28 2.21 3.23 13.93
N LEU A 29 2.55 1.93 14.03
CA LEU A 29 3.52 1.41 15.01
C LEU A 29 4.99 1.65 14.60
N GLY A 30 5.23 2.30 13.46
CA GLY A 30 6.57 2.69 13.04
C GLY A 30 7.37 1.57 12.37
N LYS A 31 6.76 0.80 11.48
CA LYS A 31 7.48 -0.18 10.63
C LYS A 31 8.65 0.46 9.89
N THR A 32 8.45 1.65 9.32
CA THR A 32 9.47 2.39 8.56
C THR A 32 10.73 2.65 9.38
N ILE A 33 10.60 3.13 10.61
CA ILE A 33 11.77 3.39 11.47
C ILE A 33 12.48 2.09 11.88
N GLN A 34 11.76 1.00 12.10
CA GLN A 34 12.35 -0.30 12.41
C GLN A 34 13.22 -0.79 11.24
N ILE A 35 12.74 -0.61 10.00
CA ILE A 35 13.50 -0.96 8.78
C ILE A 35 14.71 -0.05 8.58
N ILE A 36 14.57 1.24 8.77
CA ILE A 36 15.70 2.18 8.68
C ILE A 36 16.77 1.80 9.72
N SER A 37 16.34 1.42 10.93
CA SER A 37 17.26 0.97 11.99
C SER A 37 17.96 -0.34 11.63
N LEU A 38 17.25 -1.30 11.01
CA LEU A 38 17.86 -2.53 10.48
C LEU A 38 18.94 -2.21 9.46
N ILE A 39 18.63 -1.39 8.45
CA ILE A 39 19.59 -1.02 7.40
C ILE A 39 20.79 -0.28 8.00
N ALA A 40 20.54 0.63 8.95
CA ALA A 40 21.62 1.34 9.64
C ALA A 40 22.55 0.37 10.35
N HIS A 41 22.01 -0.60 11.10
CA HIS A 41 22.77 -1.61 11.81
C HIS A 41 23.60 -2.48 10.85
N LEU A 42 22.99 -2.95 9.75
CA LEU A 42 23.68 -3.77 8.74
C LEU A 42 24.84 -2.99 8.09
N ARG A 43 24.64 -1.72 7.76
CA ARG A 43 25.69 -0.89 7.17
C ARG A 43 26.83 -0.61 8.15
N LEU A 44 26.53 -0.39 9.44
CA LEU A 44 27.54 -0.25 10.49
C LEU A 44 28.38 -1.52 10.64
N ASN A 45 27.80 -2.69 10.39
CA ASN A 45 28.51 -3.98 10.40
C ASN A 45 29.04 -4.38 9.00
N ASN A 46 29.40 -3.40 8.18
CA ASN A 46 30.00 -3.58 6.85
C ASN A 46 29.17 -4.33 5.83
N THR A 47 27.87 -4.45 6.04
CA THR A 47 26.94 -4.96 5.02
C THR A 47 26.44 -3.79 4.19
N ALA A 48 27.24 -3.38 3.20
CA ALA A 48 27.01 -2.13 2.46
C ALA A 48 25.71 -2.11 1.63
N GLY A 49 25.30 -3.23 1.06
CA GLY A 49 24.12 -3.31 0.19
C GLY A 49 24.39 -4.15 -1.04
N PRO A 50 23.62 -3.98 -2.14
CA PRO A 50 22.55 -2.97 -2.36
C PRO A 50 21.23 -3.31 -1.66
N TYR A 51 20.43 -2.27 -1.35
CA TYR A 51 19.12 -2.39 -0.71
C TYR A 51 18.03 -1.83 -1.63
N LEU A 52 16.95 -2.61 -1.82
CA LEU A 52 15.79 -2.22 -2.63
C LEU A 52 14.54 -2.13 -1.75
N ILE A 53 13.89 -0.99 -1.74
CA ILE A 53 12.59 -0.79 -1.10
C ILE A 53 11.56 -0.51 -2.20
N ALA A 54 10.57 -1.37 -2.33
CA ALA A 54 9.50 -1.23 -3.31
C ALA A 54 8.14 -1.10 -2.62
N GLY A 55 7.34 -0.14 -3.07
CA GLY A 55 6.04 0.14 -2.48
C GLY A 55 5.08 0.83 -3.43
N PRO A 56 3.87 1.17 -2.94
CA PRO A 56 2.93 1.99 -3.69
C PRO A 56 3.50 3.37 -4.02
N LEU A 57 3.17 3.91 -5.18
CA LEU A 57 3.65 5.22 -5.63
C LEU A 57 3.36 6.34 -4.61
N ALA A 58 2.24 6.24 -3.88
CA ALA A 58 1.86 7.24 -2.88
C ALA A 58 2.76 7.24 -1.63
N THR A 59 3.48 6.16 -1.34
CA THR A 59 4.28 6.00 -0.11
C THR A 59 5.78 6.18 -0.32
N ILE A 60 6.29 6.03 -1.54
CA ILE A 60 7.74 6.03 -1.81
C ILE A 60 8.44 7.35 -1.47
N SER A 61 7.77 8.50 -1.66
CA SER A 61 8.31 9.81 -1.28
C SER A 61 8.44 9.96 0.24
N ASN A 62 7.51 9.37 1.01
CA ASN A 62 7.58 9.36 2.46
C ASN A 62 8.77 8.55 2.97
N TRP A 63 9.12 7.44 2.33
CA TRP A 63 10.31 6.67 2.65
C TRP A 63 11.59 7.51 2.53
N VAL A 64 11.73 8.30 1.47
CA VAL A 64 12.87 9.22 1.29
C VAL A 64 12.94 10.24 2.42
N ASN A 65 11.79 10.82 2.81
CA ASN A 65 11.73 11.80 3.89
C ASN A 65 12.08 11.18 5.25
N GLU A 66 11.63 9.96 5.52
CA GLU A 66 11.96 9.25 6.75
C GLU A 66 13.47 8.89 6.81
N PHE A 67 14.09 8.48 5.71
CA PHE A 67 15.54 8.28 5.66
C PHE A 67 16.30 9.58 5.93
N LYS A 68 15.90 10.70 5.31
CA LYS A 68 16.51 12.01 5.57
C LYS A 68 16.42 12.42 7.03
N LYS A 69 15.33 12.07 7.69
CA LYS A 69 15.08 12.38 9.10
C LYS A 69 15.90 11.51 10.06
N TRP A 70 15.94 10.20 9.83
CA TRP A 70 16.48 9.22 10.77
C TRP A 70 17.91 8.76 10.46
N LEU A 71 18.28 8.78 9.18
CA LEU A 71 19.60 8.35 8.72
C LEU A 71 20.13 9.27 7.60
N PRO A 72 20.35 10.57 7.88
CA PRO A 72 20.72 11.56 6.86
C PRO A 72 22.06 11.30 6.19
N SER A 73 22.96 10.57 6.85
CA SER A 73 24.27 10.19 6.26
C SER A 73 24.21 9.11 5.22
N CYS A 74 23.07 8.40 5.08
CA CYS A 74 22.93 7.33 4.13
C CYS A 74 22.47 7.85 2.76
N PRO A 75 23.17 7.53 1.66
CA PRO A 75 22.71 7.90 0.33
C PRO A 75 21.43 7.14 -0.02
N VAL A 76 20.42 7.87 -0.48
CA VAL A 76 19.10 7.33 -0.85
C VAL A 76 18.70 7.92 -2.20
N ILE A 77 18.18 7.09 -3.10
CA ILE A 77 17.64 7.52 -4.38
C ILE A 77 16.16 7.13 -4.50
N LEU A 78 15.35 8.10 -4.93
CA LEU A 78 14.00 7.84 -5.39
C LEU A 78 14.07 7.47 -6.88
N TYR A 79 14.07 6.18 -7.19
CA TYR A 79 14.10 5.67 -8.54
C TYR A 79 12.72 5.73 -9.16
N HIS A 80 12.40 6.87 -9.76
CA HIS A 80 11.10 7.19 -10.36
C HIS A 80 11.26 8.27 -11.44
N GLY A 81 10.28 8.40 -12.35
CA GLY A 81 10.25 9.40 -13.40
C GLY A 81 10.12 8.80 -14.80
N SER A 82 10.36 9.62 -15.82
CA SER A 82 10.38 9.20 -17.23
C SER A 82 11.53 8.22 -17.51
N LYS A 83 11.48 7.52 -18.63
CA LYS A 83 12.53 6.57 -19.02
C LYS A 83 13.91 7.23 -19.10
N ALA A 84 13.99 8.44 -19.65
CA ALA A 84 15.25 9.18 -19.76
C ALA A 84 15.81 9.59 -18.39
N GLU A 85 14.96 10.07 -17.49
CA GLU A 85 15.38 10.41 -16.13
C GLU A 85 15.90 9.19 -15.36
N ARG A 86 15.21 8.05 -15.47
CA ARG A 86 15.65 6.81 -14.82
C ARG A 86 16.99 6.32 -15.40
N GLU A 87 17.18 6.45 -16.71
CA GLU A 87 18.45 6.10 -17.36
C GLU A 87 19.61 7.00 -16.88
N ALA A 88 19.36 8.30 -16.75
CA ALA A 88 20.32 9.21 -16.15
C ALA A 88 20.66 8.86 -14.69
N MET A 89 19.65 8.47 -13.90
CA MET A 89 19.85 8.01 -12.51
C MET A 89 20.69 6.74 -12.43
N ARG A 90 20.45 5.77 -13.32
CA ARG A 90 21.24 4.52 -13.41
C ARG A 90 22.71 4.81 -13.62
N ASN A 91 23.00 5.61 -14.65
CA ASN A 91 24.37 5.90 -15.05
C ASN A 91 25.13 6.70 -13.98
N LYS A 92 24.44 7.61 -13.29
CA LYS A 92 25.06 8.52 -12.32
C LYS A 92 25.20 7.91 -10.92
N PHE A 93 24.17 7.17 -10.43
CA PHE A 93 24.07 6.80 -9.03
C PHE A 93 24.07 5.28 -8.77
N MET A 94 23.91 4.48 -9.84
CA MET A 94 23.73 3.04 -9.68
C MET A 94 24.69 2.20 -10.55
N PRO A 95 26.00 2.50 -10.53
CA PRO A 95 26.95 1.69 -11.29
C PRO A 95 27.05 0.28 -10.67
N VAL A 96 26.96 -0.76 -11.50
CA VAL A 96 26.89 -2.15 -11.05
C VAL A 96 28.16 -2.58 -10.28
N HIS A 97 29.32 -2.06 -10.69
CA HIS A 97 30.62 -2.37 -10.06
C HIS A 97 30.72 -1.82 -8.62
N ASP A 98 29.99 -0.76 -8.29
CA ASP A 98 29.99 -0.14 -6.96
C ASP A 98 28.85 -0.62 -6.05
N ALA A 99 28.05 -1.59 -6.49
CA ALA A 99 26.85 -2.03 -5.77
C ALA A 99 27.10 -2.47 -4.32
N LYS A 100 28.31 -2.96 -4.02
CA LYS A 100 28.72 -3.38 -2.68
C LYS A 100 29.43 -2.29 -1.87
N SER A 101 29.46 -1.04 -2.37
CA SER A 101 30.05 0.09 -1.67
C SER A 101 29.05 0.71 -0.70
N LEU A 102 29.55 1.30 0.38
CA LEU A 102 28.76 2.14 1.29
C LEU A 102 28.26 3.43 0.62
N SER A 103 28.90 3.86 -0.49
CA SER A 103 28.45 4.98 -1.30
C SER A 103 27.25 4.63 -2.21
N PHE A 104 26.98 3.33 -2.43
CA PHE A 104 25.83 2.93 -3.24
C PHE A 104 24.51 3.29 -2.50
N PRO A 105 23.56 3.96 -3.19
CA PRO A 105 22.36 4.43 -2.55
C PRO A 105 21.38 3.29 -2.22
N ILE A 106 20.56 3.52 -1.19
CA ILE A 106 19.36 2.73 -0.98
C ILE A 106 18.37 3.13 -2.08
N VAL A 107 17.90 2.14 -2.83
CA VAL A 107 17.01 2.36 -3.98
C VAL A 107 15.56 2.22 -3.52
N ILE A 108 14.79 3.30 -3.64
CA ILE A 108 13.36 3.33 -3.32
C ILE A 108 12.59 3.50 -4.62
N THR A 109 11.64 2.61 -4.90
CA THR A 109 10.91 2.59 -6.17
C THR A 109 9.47 2.11 -6.02
N SER A 110 8.67 2.25 -7.09
CA SER A 110 7.30 1.73 -7.12
C SER A 110 7.25 0.29 -7.66
N PHE A 111 6.17 -0.42 -7.33
CA PHE A 111 5.92 -1.76 -7.86
C PHE A 111 5.87 -1.80 -9.40
N GLU A 112 5.31 -0.77 -10.01
CA GLU A 112 5.19 -0.64 -11.45
C GLU A 112 6.58 -0.60 -12.12
N LEU A 113 7.52 0.12 -11.50
CA LEU A 113 8.89 0.22 -12.00
C LEU A 113 9.71 -1.05 -11.74
N CYS A 114 9.41 -1.80 -10.68
CA CYS A 114 10.00 -3.13 -10.51
C CYS A 114 9.65 -4.06 -11.68
N ILE A 115 8.43 -3.93 -12.25
CA ILE A 115 8.03 -4.70 -13.42
C ILE A 115 8.66 -4.16 -14.70
N GLN A 116 8.62 -2.84 -14.91
CA GLN A 116 9.10 -2.22 -16.14
C GLN A 116 10.61 -2.32 -16.32
N ASP A 117 11.35 -2.09 -15.26
CA ASP A 117 12.81 -2.01 -15.26
C ASP A 117 13.47 -3.27 -14.64
N ARG A 118 12.73 -4.40 -14.60
CA ARG A 118 13.24 -5.69 -14.12
C ARG A 118 14.61 -6.05 -14.71
N PRO A 119 14.85 -5.97 -16.04
CA PRO A 119 16.12 -6.36 -16.63
C PRO A 119 17.33 -5.56 -16.09
N PHE A 120 17.09 -4.34 -15.65
CA PHE A 120 18.11 -3.54 -14.98
C PHE A 120 18.29 -3.96 -13.53
N LEU A 121 17.19 -4.13 -12.79
CA LEU A 121 17.24 -4.51 -11.37
C LEU A 121 17.82 -5.92 -11.14
N GLU A 122 17.68 -6.82 -12.10
CA GLU A 122 18.26 -8.18 -12.07
C GLU A 122 19.78 -8.21 -12.19
N GLN A 123 20.42 -7.13 -12.62
CA GLN A 123 21.89 -7.05 -12.70
C GLN A 123 22.56 -7.04 -11.33
N TYR A 124 21.79 -6.74 -10.28
CA TYR A 124 22.24 -6.70 -8.89
C TYR A 124 21.89 -7.99 -8.17
N VAL A 125 22.72 -8.36 -7.19
CA VAL A 125 22.34 -9.26 -6.11
C VAL A 125 22.02 -8.41 -4.91
N TRP A 126 20.74 -8.17 -4.69
CA TRP A 126 20.27 -7.30 -3.61
C TRP A 126 20.53 -7.94 -2.26
N GLN A 127 21.11 -7.19 -1.34
CA GLN A 127 21.31 -7.67 0.02
C GLN A 127 19.96 -7.82 0.74
N TYR A 128 19.06 -6.87 0.51
CA TYR A 128 17.69 -6.94 1.00
C TYR A 128 16.71 -6.39 -0.04
N ILE A 129 15.62 -7.11 -0.27
CA ILE A 129 14.43 -6.59 -0.95
C ILE A 129 13.32 -6.43 0.08
N ILE A 130 12.87 -5.20 0.28
CA ILE A 130 11.82 -4.84 1.23
C ILE A 130 10.61 -4.38 0.46
N LEU A 131 9.47 -5.04 0.64
CA LEU A 131 8.21 -4.66 0.01
C LEU A 131 7.28 -4.01 1.02
N ASP A 132 6.94 -2.77 0.79
CA ASP A 132 5.93 -2.05 1.57
C ASP A 132 4.52 -2.34 1.04
N GLU A 133 3.53 -2.41 1.94
CA GLU A 133 2.16 -2.81 1.61
C GLU A 133 2.07 -4.16 0.89
N GLY A 134 2.62 -5.20 1.52
CA GLY A 134 2.72 -6.57 1.00
C GLY A 134 1.39 -7.20 0.56
N HIS A 135 0.24 -6.62 0.95
CA HIS A 135 -1.06 -7.08 0.47
C HIS A 135 -1.22 -7.04 -1.07
N ARG A 136 -0.39 -6.28 -1.78
CA ARG A 136 -0.35 -6.22 -3.25
C ARG A 136 0.13 -7.53 -3.90
N ILE A 137 0.82 -8.39 -3.15
CA ILE A 137 1.35 -9.67 -3.64
C ILE A 137 0.58 -10.89 -3.12
N LYS A 138 -0.61 -10.71 -2.55
CA LYS A 138 -1.49 -11.79 -2.08
C LYS A 138 -1.83 -12.82 -3.16
N ASN A 139 -1.93 -12.40 -4.42
CA ASN A 139 -2.18 -13.28 -5.55
C ASN A 139 -0.86 -13.77 -6.15
N ARG A 140 -0.52 -15.05 -5.93
CA ARG A 140 0.68 -15.71 -6.46
C ARG A 140 0.83 -15.63 -7.98
N ASN A 141 -0.29 -15.56 -8.70
CA ASN A 141 -0.32 -15.57 -10.16
C ASN A 141 -0.14 -14.16 -10.76
N CYS A 142 -0.13 -13.11 -9.95
CA CYS A 142 0.02 -11.76 -10.48
C CYS A 142 1.43 -11.55 -11.04
N ARG A 143 1.51 -10.74 -12.09
CA ARG A 143 2.77 -10.40 -12.78
C ARG A 143 3.82 -9.85 -11.80
N LEU A 144 3.41 -9.02 -10.86
CA LEU A 144 4.30 -8.41 -9.87
C LEU A 144 5.07 -9.47 -9.05
N VAL A 145 4.39 -10.52 -8.57
CA VAL A 145 5.03 -11.59 -7.80
C VAL A 145 6.07 -12.32 -8.66
N LYS A 146 5.71 -12.65 -9.90
CA LYS A 146 6.60 -13.35 -10.82
C LYS A 146 7.87 -12.55 -11.11
N GLU A 147 7.71 -11.26 -11.41
CA GLU A 147 8.83 -10.37 -11.72
C GLU A 147 9.73 -10.10 -10.49
N LEU A 148 9.13 -9.89 -9.31
CA LEU A 148 9.90 -9.70 -8.08
C LEU A 148 10.65 -10.96 -7.62
N LYS A 149 10.10 -12.17 -7.88
CA LYS A 149 10.78 -13.42 -7.56
C LYS A 149 12.01 -13.66 -8.43
N SER A 150 12.02 -13.16 -9.67
CA SER A 150 13.19 -13.28 -10.56
C SER A 150 14.36 -12.41 -10.13
N ILE A 151 14.11 -11.30 -9.42
CA ILE A 151 15.18 -10.44 -8.91
C ILE A 151 15.94 -11.16 -7.78
N ARG A 152 17.23 -11.32 -7.97
CA ARG A 152 18.10 -12.03 -7.02
C ARG A 152 18.32 -11.22 -5.75
N SER A 153 18.14 -11.87 -4.61
CA SER A 153 18.36 -11.26 -3.30
C SER A 153 18.85 -12.26 -2.28
N VAL A 154 19.61 -11.78 -1.30
CA VAL A 154 20.03 -12.57 -0.14
C VAL A 154 18.86 -12.71 0.82
N SER A 155 18.19 -11.60 1.14
CA SER A 155 17.05 -11.59 2.04
C SER A 155 15.85 -10.83 1.46
N ARG A 156 14.66 -11.20 1.92
CA ARG A 156 13.39 -10.56 1.57
C ARG A 156 12.59 -10.24 2.82
N LEU A 157 11.92 -9.11 2.81
CA LEU A 157 11.04 -8.69 3.91
C LEU A 157 9.76 -8.08 3.35
N LEU A 158 8.64 -8.47 3.92
CA LEU A 158 7.35 -7.86 3.63
C LEU A 158 6.91 -6.98 4.79
N LEU A 159 6.39 -5.81 4.47
CA LEU A 159 5.70 -4.93 5.41
C LEU A 159 4.23 -4.89 5.06
N THR A 160 3.37 -5.07 6.04
CA THR A 160 1.93 -4.95 5.84
C THR A 160 1.27 -4.36 7.08
N GLY A 161 0.27 -3.51 6.88
CA GLY A 161 -0.57 -2.98 7.97
C GLY A 161 -1.95 -3.62 7.98
N THR A 162 -2.28 -4.39 6.94
CA THR A 162 -3.55 -5.09 6.87
C THR A 162 -3.45 -6.44 7.57
N PRO A 163 -4.48 -6.82 8.35
CA PRO A 163 -4.50 -8.12 8.96
C PRO A 163 -4.44 -9.24 7.90
N ILE A 164 -3.69 -10.28 8.19
CA ILE A 164 -3.63 -11.51 7.39
C ILE A 164 -4.88 -12.31 7.79
N GLN A 165 -6.06 -11.93 7.26
CA GLN A 165 -7.34 -12.42 7.78
C GLN A 165 -8.21 -13.16 6.76
N ASN A 166 -7.91 -13.10 5.45
CA ASN A 166 -8.92 -13.50 4.47
C ASN A 166 -8.81 -14.96 3.99
N SER A 167 -7.62 -15.53 3.93
CA SER A 167 -7.45 -16.96 3.62
C SER A 167 -6.03 -17.47 3.90
N LEU A 168 -5.90 -18.76 4.16
CA LEU A 168 -4.61 -19.44 4.26
C LEU A 168 -3.81 -19.35 2.96
N GLU A 169 -4.47 -19.30 1.82
CA GLU A 169 -3.84 -19.16 0.51
C GLU A 169 -3.15 -17.79 0.36
N GLU A 170 -3.79 -16.70 0.84
CA GLU A 170 -3.15 -15.38 0.86
C GLU A 170 -1.89 -15.36 1.74
N LEU A 171 -2.00 -15.95 2.94
CA LEU A 171 -0.87 -16.05 3.87
C LEU A 171 0.26 -16.88 3.26
N TRP A 172 -0.07 -18.05 2.70
CA TRP A 172 0.90 -18.88 2.01
C TRP A 172 1.57 -18.13 0.85
N SER A 173 0.83 -17.36 0.07
CA SER A 173 1.40 -16.56 -1.02
C SER A 173 2.47 -15.58 -0.54
N LEU A 174 2.26 -14.93 0.60
CA LEU A 174 3.22 -14.01 1.21
C LEU A 174 4.45 -14.76 1.74
N LEU A 175 4.26 -15.89 2.41
CA LEU A 175 5.34 -16.72 2.94
C LEU A 175 6.15 -17.36 1.81
N ASN A 176 5.51 -17.85 0.77
CA ASN A 176 6.16 -18.40 -0.43
C ASN A 176 6.97 -17.33 -1.19
N PHE A 177 6.56 -16.05 -1.14
CA PHE A 177 7.38 -14.97 -1.68
C PHE A 177 8.65 -14.75 -0.83
N CYS A 178 8.51 -14.73 0.49
CA CYS A 178 9.65 -14.53 1.40
C CYS A 178 10.60 -15.74 1.37
N SER A 179 10.08 -16.93 1.56
CA SER A 179 10.85 -18.17 1.76
C SER A 179 10.33 -19.28 0.86
N PRO A 180 10.58 -19.21 -0.46
CA PRO A 180 10.05 -20.18 -1.42
C PRO A 180 10.57 -21.61 -1.22
N MET A 181 11.72 -21.77 -0.58
CA MET A 181 12.29 -23.09 -0.26
C MET A 181 11.60 -23.80 0.90
N ILE A 182 10.91 -23.03 1.77
CA ILE A 182 10.21 -23.58 2.95
C ILE A 182 8.72 -23.74 2.63
N PHE A 183 8.15 -22.79 1.90
CA PHE A 183 6.72 -22.74 1.58
C PHE A 183 6.50 -22.93 0.08
N ASP A 184 7.00 -24.03 -0.49
CA ASP A 184 6.95 -24.34 -1.92
C ASP A 184 5.58 -24.88 -2.36
N ASP A 185 4.93 -25.67 -1.52
CA ASP A 185 3.68 -26.35 -1.81
C ASP A 185 2.53 -25.90 -0.89
N LEU A 186 1.43 -25.47 -1.53
CA LEU A 186 0.23 -25.01 -0.84
C LEU A 186 -0.52 -26.16 -0.16
N GLU A 187 -0.58 -27.34 -0.78
CA GLU A 187 -1.31 -28.50 -0.23
C GLU A 187 -0.61 -29.01 1.02
N VAL A 188 0.73 -29.07 0.98
CA VAL A 188 1.54 -29.41 2.17
C VAL A 188 1.33 -28.37 3.28
N PHE A 189 1.37 -27.08 2.94
CA PHE A 189 1.09 -26.01 3.91
C PHE A 189 -0.30 -26.15 4.54
N GLN A 190 -1.33 -26.40 3.73
CA GLN A 190 -2.69 -26.60 4.23
C GLN A 190 -2.81 -27.84 5.10
N SER A 191 -2.07 -28.92 4.81
CA SER A 191 -2.09 -30.13 5.61
C SER A 191 -1.55 -29.96 7.03
N TRP A 192 -0.70 -28.97 7.28
CA TRP A 192 -0.23 -28.64 8.63
C TRP A 192 -1.34 -28.20 9.58
N PHE A 193 -2.47 -27.73 9.03
CA PHE A 193 -3.62 -27.23 9.80
C PHE A 193 -4.81 -28.20 9.85
N ASP A 194 -4.64 -29.45 9.40
CA ASP A 194 -5.62 -30.55 9.50
C ASP A 194 -7.03 -30.27 8.91
N PHE A 195 -7.09 -29.47 7.84
CA PHE A 195 -8.36 -29.18 7.16
C PHE A 195 -8.97 -30.33 6.35
N LYS A 196 -8.43 -31.55 6.42
CA LYS A 196 -8.87 -32.69 5.59
C LYS A 196 -10.29 -33.18 5.85
N ASN A 197 -10.91 -32.78 6.96
CA ASN A 197 -12.29 -33.18 7.31
C ASN A 197 -13.37 -32.16 6.92
N ILE A 198 -12.98 -31.03 6.31
CA ILE A 198 -13.94 -30.01 5.91
C ILE A 198 -14.19 -30.18 4.41
N GLY A 199 -15.42 -30.64 4.06
CA GLY A 199 -15.85 -30.85 2.69
C GLY A 199 -15.69 -29.58 1.84
N LYS A 200 -15.41 -29.75 0.54
CA LYS A 200 -15.09 -28.67 -0.41
C LYS A 200 -16.18 -27.60 -0.58
N ASP A 201 -17.37 -27.79 0.00
CA ASP A 201 -18.55 -26.93 -0.20
C ASP A 201 -19.13 -26.32 1.08
N THR A 202 -18.48 -26.45 2.23
CA THR A 202 -18.98 -25.90 3.50
C THR A 202 -18.13 -24.75 3.98
N LYS A 203 -18.77 -23.63 4.32
CA LYS A 203 -18.12 -22.47 4.94
C LYS A 203 -17.50 -22.90 6.26
N VAL A 204 -16.20 -22.66 6.44
CA VAL A 204 -15.42 -23.03 7.64
C VAL A 204 -16.04 -22.52 8.94
N GLU A 205 -16.81 -21.45 8.87
CA GLU A 205 -17.46 -20.80 10.01
C GLU A 205 -18.61 -21.60 10.64
N ASP A 206 -19.19 -22.55 9.89
CA ASP A 206 -20.43 -23.24 10.33
C ASP A 206 -20.19 -24.64 10.95
N ILE A 207 -18.96 -25.17 10.95
CA ILE A 207 -18.73 -26.61 11.25
C ILE A 207 -17.79 -26.88 12.42
N LEU A 208 -16.89 -25.97 12.76
CA LEU A 208 -15.94 -26.19 13.85
C LEU A 208 -16.48 -25.68 15.17
N SER A 209 -16.34 -26.48 16.23
CA SER A 209 -16.54 -25.98 17.59
C SER A 209 -15.56 -24.82 17.85
N THR A 210 -15.94 -23.86 18.66
CA THR A 210 -15.10 -22.70 19.02
C THR A 210 -13.72 -23.16 19.54
N GLU A 211 -13.67 -24.28 20.27
CA GLU A 211 -12.43 -24.84 20.79
C GLU A 211 -11.51 -25.42 19.71
N GLU A 212 -12.04 -26.01 18.66
CA GLU A 212 -11.24 -26.51 17.52
C GLU A 212 -10.70 -25.37 16.68
N GLN A 213 -11.46 -24.33 16.49
CA GLN A 213 -11.01 -23.09 15.82
C GLN A 213 -9.85 -22.44 16.59
N ASP A 214 -9.97 -22.32 17.91
CA ASP A 214 -8.94 -21.74 18.78
C ASP A 214 -7.66 -22.59 18.79
N ARG A 215 -7.76 -23.92 18.77
CA ARG A 215 -6.60 -24.82 18.67
C ARG A 215 -5.87 -24.69 17.33
N ILE A 216 -6.59 -24.55 16.22
CA ILE A 216 -6.01 -24.35 14.88
C ILE A 216 -5.31 -23.01 14.82
N VAL A 217 -5.95 -21.94 15.29
CA VAL A 217 -5.38 -20.59 15.34
C VAL A 217 -4.11 -20.58 16.21
N THR A 218 -4.10 -21.25 17.33
CA THR A 218 -2.94 -21.35 18.23
C THR A 218 -1.77 -22.07 17.54
N LYS A 219 -2.01 -23.24 16.96
CA LYS A 219 -0.98 -23.97 16.18
C LYS A 219 -0.45 -23.11 15.01
N MET A 220 -1.33 -22.43 14.30
CA MET A 220 -0.94 -21.54 13.22
C MET A 220 -0.03 -20.42 13.73
N HIS A 221 -0.32 -19.82 14.85
CA HIS A 221 0.50 -18.78 15.46
C HIS A 221 1.87 -19.34 15.87
N GLU A 222 1.94 -20.54 16.46
CA GLU A 222 3.20 -21.18 16.84
C GLU A 222 4.12 -21.44 15.63
N ILE A 223 3.58 -21.98 14.53
CA ILE A 223 4.32 -22.26 13.30
C ILE A 223 4.80 -20.96 12.63
N LEU A 224 3.96 -19.93 12.66
CA LEU A 224 4.23 -18.67 11.96
C LEU A 224 5.05 -17.67 12.78
N ARG A 225 5.13 -17.84 14.09
CA ARG A 225 5.83 -16.95 15.00
C ARG A 225 7.27 -16.59 14.57
N PRO A 226 8.09 -17.52 14.05
CA PRO A 226 9.41 -17.17 13.53
C PRO A 226 9.35 -16.24 12.31
N PHE A 227 8.33 -16.34 11.47
CA PHE A 227 8.23 -15.68 10.17
C PHE A 227 7.36 -14.43 10.16
N VAL A 228 6.51 -14.24 11.16
CA VAL A 228 5.52 -13.14 11.20
C VAL A 228 5.56 -12.44 12.55
N LEU A 229 5.91 -11.16 12.54
CA LEU A 229 5.74 -10.31 13.72
C LEU A 229 4.54 -9.41 13.53
N ARG A 230 3.53 -9.56 14.40
CA ARG A 230 2.31 -8.76 14.37
C ARG A 230 1.98 -8.23 15.76
N ARG A 231 1.82 -6.92 15.86
CA ARG A 231 1.40 -6.22 17.09
C ARG A 231 0.25 -5.28 16.76
N ILE A 232 -0.67 -5.15 17.71
CA ILE A 232 -1.87 -4.32 17.62
C ILE A 232 -1.67 -3.07 18.49
N LYS A 233 -2.19 -1.93 18.07
CA LYS A 233 -2.02 -0.65 18.76
C LYS A 233 -2.58 -0.65 20.18
N THR A 234 -3.76 -1.25 20.35
CA THR A 234 -4.43 -1.33 21.66
C THR A 234 -3.58 -2.08 22.70
N GLU A 235 -2.93 -3.17 22.29
CA GLU A 235 -2.06 -3.95 23.17
C GLU A 235 -0.70 -3.29 23.38
N THR A 236 -0.15 -2.68 22.31
CA THR A 236 1.22 -2.14 22.32
C THR A 236 1.32 -0.75 22.96
N LEU A 237 0.32 0.10 22.72
CA LEU A 237 0.30 1.50 23.19
C LEU A 237 -0.62 1.69 24.39
N GLY A 238 -1.55 0.74 24.64
CA GLY A 238 -2.49 0.83 25.74
C GLY A 238 -3.24 2.17 25.76
N ASP A 239 -3.38 2.76 26.94
CA ASP A 239 -4.12 4.00 27.17
C ASP A 239 -3.42 5.29 26.63
N LYS A 240 -2.27 5.15 25.93
CA LYS A 240 -1.59 6.31 25.33
C LYS A 240 -2.34 6.90 24.14
N LEU A 241 -3.26 6.15 23.55
CA LEU A 241 -4.11 6.64 22.49
C LEU A 241 -5.48 7.02 23.03
N PRO A 242 -5.99 8.22 22.71
CA PRO A 242 -7.36 8.58 23.06
C PRO A 242 -8.35 7.65 22.37
N PRO A 243 -9.53 7.42 22.97
CA PRO A 243 -10.54 6.56 22.37
C PRO A 243 -10.98 7.09 21.01
N LYS A 244 -11.06 6.20 20.02
CA LYS A 244 -11.55 6.52 18.68
C LYS A 244 -13.06 6.75 18.74
N ARG A 245 -13.50 7.94 18.29
CA ARG A 245 -14.93 8.26 18.13
C ARG A 245 -15.24 8.39 16.64
N GLU A 246 -16.09 7.52 16.11
CA GLU A 246 -16.56 7.57 14.74
C GLU A 246 -17.97 8.13 14.68
N ILE A 247 -18.17 9.15 13.85
CA ILE A 247 -19.47 9.79 13.64
C ILE A 247 -19.80 9.74 12.15
N VAL A 248 -20.93 9.12 11.82
CA VAL A 248 -21.43 9.10 10.44
C VAL A 248 -22.30 10.34 10.24
N VAL A 249 -21.88 11.21 9.33
CA VAL A 249 -22.61 12.43 9.00
C VAL A 249 -23.19 12.31 7.60
N TYR A 250 -24.52 12.39 7.50
CA TYR A 250 -25.22 12.37 6.22
C TYR A 250 -25.27 13.75 5.60
N CYS A 251 -24.99 13.86 4.30
CA CYS A 251 -25.11 15.09 3.54
C CYS A 251 -25.95 14.88 2.28
N GLY A 252 -26.85 15.83 2.00
CA GLY A 252 -27.65 15.82 0.77
C GLY A 252 -26.80 16.13 -0.46
N MET A 253 -27.21 15.62 -1.62
CA MET A 253 -26.63 15.96 -2.90
C MET A 253 -27.00 17.39 -3.32
N SER A 254 -26.10 18.10 -4.02
CA SER A 254 -26.38 19.37 -4.67
C SER A 254 -27.39 19.16 -5.82
N SER A 255 -27.97 20.26 -6.35
CA SER A 255 -28.84 20.21 -7.54
C SER A 255 -28.11 19.57 -8.73
N LEU A 256 -26.88 19.99 -8.98
CA LEU A 256 -26.04 19.43 -10.05
C LEU A 256 -25.74 17.94 -9.85
N GLN A 257 -25.46 17.51 -8.62
CA GLN A 257 -25.27 16.10 -8.33
C GLN A 257 -26.53 15.27 -8.58
N ARG A 258 -27.70 15.77 -8.20
CA ARG A 258 -28.98 15.08 -8.46
C ARG A 258 -29.26 14.93 -9.95
N GLU A 259 -29.00 15.97 -10.71
CA GLU A 259 -29.12 15.93 -12.16
C GLU A 259 -28.17 14.88 -12.79
N TYR A 260 -26.90 14.91 -12.45
CA TYR A 260 -25.92 13.93 -12.94
C TYR A 260 -26.24 12.52 -12.49
N TYR A 261 -26.75 12.36 -11.29
CA TYR A 261 -27.16 11.06 -10.76
C TYR A 261 -28.32 10.46 -11.56
N ALA A 262 -29.34 11.29 -11.87
CA ALA A 262 -30.45 10.89 -12.72
C ALA A 262 -29.99 10.50 -14.14
N ARG A 263 -29.04 11.25 -14.72
CA ARG A 263 -28.46 10.96 -16.03
C ARG A 263 -27.59 9.71 -16.03
N VAL A 264 -26.92 9.39 -14.92
CA VAL A 264 -26.20 8.11 -14.76
C VAL A 264 -27.17 6.93 -14.75
N LEU A 265 -28.31 7.06 -14.03
CA LEU A 265 -29.33 6.03 -13.96
C LEU A 265 -30.03 5.80 -15.31
N SER A 266 -30.28 6.84 -16.09
CA SER A 266 -30.87 6.75 -17.42
C SER A 266 -29.87 6.35 -18.53
N GLY A 267 -28.57 6.30 -18.21
CA GLY A 267 -27.52 6.02 -19.19
C GLY A 267 -27.16 7.16 -20.14
N THR A 268 -27.75 8.35 -19.95
CA THR A 268 -27.61 9.52 -20.85
C THR A 268 -26.50 10.49 -20.45
N LEU A 269 -25.77 10.24 -19.36
CA LEU A 269 -24.77 11.18 -18.86
C LEU A 269 -23.68 11.48 -19.89
N ARG A 270 -23.17 10.47 -20.59
CA ARG A 270 -22.10 10.66 -21.59
C ARG A 270 -22.54 11.57 -22.73
N GLU A 271 -23.72 11.36 -23.26
CA GLU A 271 -24.29 12.14 -24.36
C GLU A 271 -24.45 13.58 -23.96
N SER A 272 -25.06 13.84 -22.82
CA SER A 272 -25.26 15.19 -22.31
C SER A 272 -23.95 15.93 -22.01
N LEU A 273 -22.90 15.26 -21.55
CA LEU A 273 -21.60 15.88 -21.31
C LEU A 273 -20.84 16.17 -22.63
N VAL A 274 -21.07 15.35 -23.66
CA VAL A 274 -20.51 15.61 -24.99
C VAL A 274 -21.20 16.82 -25.64
N GLU A 275 -22.53 16.96 -25.48
CA GLU A 275 -23.30 18.11 -25.98
C GLU A 275 -22.86 19.44 -25.34
N VAL A 276 -22.54 19.42 -24.04
CA VAL A 276 -22.04 20.60 -23.31
C VAL A 276 -20.55 20.87 -23.55
N GLY A 277 -19.85 20.02 -24.30
CA GLY A 277 -18.45 20.21 -24.65
C GLY A 277 -17.44 19.87 -23.54
N VAL A 278 -17.83 19.07 -22.56
CA VAL A 278 -16.93 18.68 -21.46
C VAL A 278 -15.75 17.88 -21.99
N GLU A 279 -14.53 18.34 -21.73
CA GLU A 279 -13.31 17.67 -22.16
C GLU A 279 -13.19 16.27 -21.53
N GLY A 280 -12.94 15.27 -22.35
CA GLY A 280 -12.84 13.88 -21.88
C GLY A 280 -14.16 13.13 -21.75
N ALA A 281 -15.32 13.76 -21.98
CA ALA A 281 -16.64 13.12 -21.90
C ALA A 281 -16.75 11.84 -22.78
N LYS A 282 -16.12 11.82 -23.96
CA LYS A 282 -16.07 10.66 -24.88
C LYS A 282 -15.41 9.43 -24.25
N LYS A 283 -14.54 9.58 -23.26
CA LYS A 283 -13.83 8.49 -22.57
C LYS A 283 -14.61 7.90 -21.39
N ILE A 284 -15.78 8.45 -21.06
CA ILE A 284 -16.59 7.96 -19.94
C ILE A 284 -17.20 6.63 -20.32
N SER A 285 -16.85 5.59 -19.56
CA SER A 285 -17.43 4.26 -19.73
C SER A 285 -18.83 4.21 -19.12
N GLN A 286 -19.83 3.87 -19.93
CA GLN A 286 -21.21 3.65 -19.47
C GLN A 286 -21.38 2.30 -18.75
N ILE A 287 -20.45 1.36 -18.95
CA ILE A 287 -20.55 -0.02 -18.43
C ILE A 287 -20.47 -0.07 -16.91
N ASN A 288 -19.76 0.89 -16.28
CA ASN A 288 -19.56 0.87 -14.84
C ASN A 288 -20.46 1.87 -14.09
N MET A 289 -21.76 1.58 -14.07
CA MET A 289 -22.79 2.41 -13.46
C MET A 289 -22.47 2.74 -11.98
N LEU A 290 -22.12 1.73 -11.17
CA LEU A 290 -21.79 1.92 -9.74
C LEU A 290 -20.62 2.87 -9.54
N MET A 291 -19.58 2.78 -10.38
CA MET A 291 -18.44 3.68 -10.28
C MET A 291 -18.82 5.11 -10.68
N ASN A 292 -19.67 5.27 -11.69
CA ASN A 292 -20.17 6.58 -12.09
C ASN A 292 -21.07 7.22 -11.00
N GLN A 293 -21.96 6.44 -10.38
CA GLN A 293 -22.73 6.90 -9.23
C GLN A 293 -21.83 7.34 -8.08
N ARG A 294 -20.79 6.57 -7.76
CA ARG A 294 -19.81 6.93 -6.73
C ARG A 294 -19.08 8.24 -7.07
N LYS A 295 -18.69 8.43 -8.33
CA LYS A 295 -18.07 9.70 -8.79
C LYS A 295 -19.03 10.87 -8.60
N VAL A 296 -20.30 10.76 -9.03
CA VAL A 296 -21.32 11.81 -8.83
C VAL A 296 -21.46 12.14 -7.36
N CYS A 297 -21.61 11.14 -6.49
CA CYS A 297 -21.73 11.34 -5.04
C CYS A 297 -20.52 12.02 -4.40
N ASN A 298 -19.32 11.84 -4.97
CA ASN A 298 -18.14 12.53 -4.50
C ASN A 298 -18.09 13.97 -5.03
N HIS A 299 -17.98 14.12 -6.35
CA HIS A 299 -17.97 15.44 -6.98
C HIS A 299 -18.27 15.34 -8.49
N PRO A 300 -19.18 16.15 -9.05
CA PRO A 300 -19.53 16.14 -10.47
C PRO A 300 -18.32 16.40 -11.40
N PHE A 301 -17.36 17.23 -11.00
CA PHE A 301 -16.17 17.57 -11.79
C PHE A 301 -15.19 16.39 -11.95
N LEU A 302 -15.46 15.22 -11.37
CA LEU A 302 -14.73 13.98 -11.69
C LEU A 302 -15.08 13.42 -13.08
N PHE A 303 -16.06 13.97 -13.76
CA PHE A 303 -16.38 13.63 -15.16
C PHE A 303 -15.74 14.60 -16.18
N GLY A 304 -15.13 15.65 -15.73
CA GLY A 304 -14.49 16.70 -16.50
C GLY A 304 -14.89 18.10 -16.00
N ASP A 305 -14.14 19.08 -16.43
CA ASP A 305 -14.43 20.47 -16.06
C ASP A 305 -15.62 20.97 -16.86
N LEU A 306 -16.60 21.57 -16.16
CA LEU A 306 -17.69 22.30 -16.79
C LEU A 306 -17.14 23.62 -17.32
N VAL A 307 -17.50 23.94 -18.55
CA VAL A 307 -17.17 25.20 -19.20
C VAL A 307 -18.38 26.12 -19.08
N ASP A 308 -18.15 27.36 -18.73
CA ASP A 308 -19.19 28.38 -18.79
C ASP A 308 -19.59 28.58 -20.25
N SER A 309 -20.87 28.37 -20.57
CA SER A 309 -21.40 28.48 -21.93
C SER A 309 -21.33 29.91 -22.52
N ALA A 310 -21.18 30.92 -21.67
CA ALA A 310 -21.09 32.32 -22.08
C ALA A 310 -19.64 32.77 -22.33
N THR A 311 -18.69 32.29 -21.53
CA THR A 311 -17.29 32.78 -21.57
C THR A 311 -16.33 31.76 -22.16
N GLY A 312 -16.70 30.46 -22.26
CA GLY A 312 -15.82 29.37 -22.68
C GLY A 312 -14.73 29.02 -21.67
N GLU A 313 -14.74 29.64 -20.48
CA GLU A 313 -13.76 29.40 -19.43
C GLU A 313 -14.16 28.21 -18.54
N SER A 314 -13.18 27.46 -18.06
CA SER A 314 -13.40 26.41 -17.09
C SER A 314 -13.97 26.97 -15.79
N LEU A 315 -15.15 26.52 -15.38
CA LEU A 315 -15.77 26.92 -14.11
C LEU A 315 -14.90 26.60 -12.89
N ARG A 316 -13.95 25.69 -13.04
CA ARG A 316 -12.98 25.36 -12.02
C ARG A 316 -11.94 26.46 -11.83
N GLU A 317 -11.49 27.08 -12.92
CA GLU A 317 -10.48 28.14 -12.91
C GLU A 317 -11.10 29.51 -12.61
N ALA A 318 -12.28 29.80 -13.17
CA ALA A 318 -12.97 31.08 -12.99
C ALA A 318 -13.56 31.30 -11.57
N GLY A 319 -13.78 30.25 -10.82
CA GLY A 319 -14.67 30.28 -9.65
C GLY A 319 -14.04 30.39 -8.26
N ASN A 320 -12.76 30.79 -8.07
CA ASN A 320 -12.16 30.96 -6.75
C ASN A 320 -12.53 29.86 -5.70
N GLY A 321 -12.70 28.63 -6.12
CA GLY A 321 -13.11 27.50 -5.26
C GLY A 321 -14.59 27.48 -4.82
N ARG A 322 -15.35 28.58 -4.99
CA ARG A 322 -16.76 28.63 -4.58
C ARG A 322 -17.64 27.70 -5.40
N VAL A 323 -17.41 27.62 -6.70
CA VAL A 323 -18.16 26.71 -7.60
C VAL A 323 -17.85 25.26 -7.23
N LEU A 324 -16.61 24.93 -6.95
CA LEU A 324 -16.20 23.61 -6.49
C LEU A 324 -16.94 23.21 -5.21
N ILE A 325 -17.04 24.11 -4.23
CA ILE A 325 -17.75 23.88 -2.98
C ILE A 325 -19.25 23.72 -3.23
N SER A 326 -19.85 24.59 -4.05
CA SER A 326 -21.30 24.60 -4.29
C SER A 326 -21.79 23.41 -5.11
N ALA A 327 -20.93 22.83 -5.96
CA ALA A 327 -21.27 21.71 -6.82
C ALA A 327 -21.42 20.37 -6.07
N SER A 328 -20.88 20.23 -4.85
CA SER A 328 -20.94 18.98 -4.09
C SER A 328 -21.48 19.19 -2.68
N GLY A 329 -22.45 18.36 -2.27
CA GLY A 329 -22.97 18.35 -0.91
C GLY A 329 -21.88 18.01 0.13
N LYS A 330 -21.00 17.06 -0.16
CA LYS A 330 -19.87 16.71 0.70
C LYS A 330 -18.92 17.89 0.89
N PHE A 331 -18.60 18.62 -0.18
CA PHE A 331 -17.74 19.82 -0.10
C PHE A 331 -18.39 20.96 0.66
N LYS A 332 -19.71 21.19 0.50
CA LYS A 332 -20.46 22.17 1.31
C LYS A 332 -20.35 21.86 2.81
N LEU A 333 -20.52 20.58 3.17
CA LEU A 333 -20.42 20.16 4.55
C LEU A 333 -18.99 20.34 5.07
N LEU A 334 -18.01 19.86 4.31
CA LEU A 334 -16.59 19.96 4.66
C LEU A 334 -16.13 21.41 4.84
N HIS A 335 -16.56 22.30 3.94
CA HIS A 335 -16.27 23.74 4.01
C HIS A 335 -16.76 24.39 5.31
N ARG A 336 -17.88 23.92 5.86
CA ARG A 336 -18.41 24.40 7.15
C ARG A 336 -17.71 23.75 8.35
N MET A 337 -17.35 22.47 8.24
CA MET A 337 -16.75 21.71 9.33
C MET A 337 -15.29 22.09 9.58
N LEU A 338 -14.46 22.21 8.53
CA LEU A 338 -13.03 22.44 8.67
C LEU A 338 -12.66 23.70 9.47
N PRO A 339 -13.25 24.88 9.22
CA PRO A 339 -12.94 26.06 10.01
C PRO A 339 -13.31 25.89 11.49
N ARG A 340 -14.43 25.23 11.78
CA ARG A 340 -14.87 24.94 13.14
C ARG A 340 -13.89 24.00 13.86
N LEU A 341 -13.56 22.87 13.24
CA LEU A 341 -12.62 21.91 13.80
C LEU A 341 -11.23 22.54 14.03
N LYS A 342 -10.80 23.39 13.10
CA LYS A 342 -9.54 24.13 13.26
C LYS A 342 -9.60 25.11 14.44
N ALA A 343 -10.72 25.82 14.62
CA ALA A 343 -10.92 26.72 15.76
C ALA A 343 -10.98 25.97 17.10
N GLU A 344 -11.47 24.73 17.11
CA GLU A 344 -11.48 23.83 18.27
C GLU A 344 -10.11 23.14 18.52
N GLY A 345 -9.07 23.45 17.74
CA GLY A 345 -7.72 22.91 17.91
C GLY A 345 -7.50 21.51 17.33
N SER A 346 -8.42 21.01 16.53
CA SER A 346 -8.24 19.73 15.80
C SER A 346 -7.07 19.84 14.81
N LYS A 347 -6.26 18.79 14.74
CA LYS A 347 -5.05 18.70 13.90
C LYS A 347 -5.32 17.94 12.61
#